data_32803fc8cf0cdc37a708e39f798ed2c6
#
_entry.id   32803fc8cf0cdc37a708e39f798ed2c6
#
_cell.length_a   1.000
_cell.length_b   1.000
_cell.length_c   1.000
_cell.angle_alpha   90.00
_cell.angle_beta   90.00
_cell.angle_gamma   90.00
#
_symmetry.space_group_name_H-M   'P 1'
#
loop_
_entity.id
_entity.type
_entity.pdbx_description
1 polymer ?
#
loop_
_entity_poly.entity_id
_entity_poly.type
_entity_poly.pdbx_seq_one_letter_code
_entity_poly.pdbx_strand_id
1 'polypeptide(L)'
;KFDCEFLHKPSLGILAIQGPESEIALKNILELELSNYKSFSFTEKNKLFISRTGYTGEDGFEVIGEPRELQNIWDLCISKSIPPIGLGARDTLRVEAGMNLNGTDMTIKNNPFESNLGWVVDFGDVERDFIAKENLIEIKKNNRLNLVGVLLDGKGILRGGQKIIKDDFEGEVTSGTFSPYMKKSIGLARIP
;
A
#
# COMPACT_ATOMS: atom_id res chain seq x y z
N LYS A 1 -18.71 -9.94 20.64
CA LYS A 1 -17.46 -10.55 21.13
C LYS A 1 -17.14 -11.72 20.20
N PHE A 2 -15.94 -11.72 19.62
CA PHE A 2 -15.50 -12.75 18.69
C PHE A 2 -14.59 -13.73 19.44
N ASP A 3 -14.68 -15.03 19.13
CA ASP A 3 -13.77 -16.06 19.62
C ASP A 3 -12.54 -16.04 18.70
N CYS A 4 -11.50 -15.30 19.10
CA CYS A 4 -10.27 -15.18 18.35
C CYS A 4 -9.09 -14.93 19.29
N GLU A 5 -7.94 -15.42 18.89
CA GLU A 5 -6.65 -15.20 19.56
C GLU A 5 -5.73 -14.35 18.69
N PHE A 6 -5.03 -13.41 19.29
CA PHE A 6 -4.02 -12.57 18.64
C PHE A 6 -2.62 -13.02 19.05
N LEU A 7 -1.86 -13.55 18.11
CA LEU A 7 -0.48 -13.93 18.32
C LEU A 7 0.46 -12.89 17.69
N HIS A 8 1.03 -12.03 18.52
CA HIS A 8 2.05 -11.06 18.08
C HIS A 8 3.39 -11.76 17.88
N LYS A 9 4.01 -11.58 16.71
CA LYS A 9 5.30 -12.17 16.32
C LYS A 9 6.34 -11.08 16.01
N PRO A 10 6.87 -10.38 17.03
CA PRO A 10 7.74 -9.22 16.83
C PRO A 10 9.14 -9.56 16.30
N SER A 11 9.52 -10.83 16.32
CA SER A 11 10.81 -11.31 15.78
C SER A 11 10.83 -11.41 14.26
N LEU A 12 9.67 -11.43 13.60
CA LEU A 12 9.61 -11.57 12.15
C LEU A 12 9.85 -10.24 11.45
N GLY A 13 10.56 -10.30 10.33
CA GLY A 13 10.74 -9.19 9.40
C GLY A 13 9.95 -9.37 8.11
N ILE A 14 9.96 -8.35 7.27
CA ILE A 14 9.38 -8.35 5.93
C ILE A 14 10.43 -7.89 4.93
N LEU A 15 10.60 -8.64 3.84
CA LEU A 15 11.39 -8.27 2.69
C LEU A 15 10.47 -8.17 1.46
N ALA A 16 10.42 -7.00 0.83
CA ALA A 16 9.66 -6.78 -0.39
C ALA A 16 10.55 -6.87 -1.63
N ILE A 17 10.11 -7.64 -2.62
CA ILE A 17 10.76 -7.79 -3.94
C ILE A 17 9.70 -7.40 -4.97
N GLN A 18 9.89 -6.26 -5.62
CA GLN A 18 8.86 -5.60 -6.41
C GLN A 18 9.35 -5.31 -7.84
N GLY A 19 8.42 -5.24 -8.78
CA GLY A 19 8.66 -4.92 -10.16
C GLY A 19 8.29 -6.06 -11.13
N PRO A 20 8.26 -5.80 -12.43
CA PRO A 20 7.80 -6.75 -13.45
C PRO A 20 8.56 -8.08 -13.47
N GLU A 21 9.82 -8.08 -13.05
CA GLU A 21 10.67 -9.28 -13.01
C GLU A 21 10.72 -9.97 -11.64
N SER A 22 9.96 -9.48 -10.67
CA SER A 22 9.96 -9.97 -9.27
C SER A 22 9.63 -11.46 -9.17
N GLU A 23 8.68 -11.96 -9.97
CA GLU A 23 8.32 -13.37 -10.01
C GLU A 23 9.50 -14.25 -10.43
N ILE A 24 10.17 -13.89 -11.53
CA ILE A 24 11.33 -14.63 -12.04
C ILE A 24 12.48 -14.56 -11.03
N ALA A 25 12.72 -13.40 -10.46
CA ALA A 25 13.77 -13.18 -9.47
C ALA A 25 13.56 -14.07 -8.24
N LEU A 26 12.38 -14.03 -7.66
CA LEU A 26 12.06 -14.78 -6.44
C LEU A 26 11.97 -16.28 -6.69
N LYS A 27 11.42 -16.71 -7.83
CA LYS A 27 11.42 -18.11 -8.26
C LYS A 27 12.84 -18.68 -8.27
N ASN A 28 13.81 -17.96 -8.83
CA ASN A 28 15.20 -18.38 -8.94
C ASN A 28 15.97 -18.35 -7.60
N ILE A 29 15.49 -17.56 -6.62
CA ILE A 29 16.09 -17.45 -5.30
C ILE A 29 15.53 -18.53 -4.37
N LEU A 30 14.23 -18.76 -4.39
CA LEU A 30 13.56 -19.68 -3.50
C LEU A 30 13.32 -21.07 -4.10
N GLU A 31 13.63 -21.27 -5.38
CA GLU A 31 13.31 -22.51 -6.12
C GLU A 31 11.82 -22.87 -5.96
N LEU A 32 10.96 -21.89 -6.15
CA LEU A 32 9.52 -22.00 -5.95
C LEU A 32 8.77 -21.49 -7.18
N GLU A 33 7.85 -22.32 -7.72
CA GLU A 33 6.97 -21.88 -8.80
C GLU A 33 5.91 -20.93 -8.26
N LEU A 34 5.89 -19.71 -8.79
CA LEU A 34 5.04 -18.62 -8.34
C LEU A 34 3.99 -18.17 -9.37
N SER A 35 4.10 -18.64 -10.60
CA SER A 35 3.23 -18.23 -11.72
C SER A 35 1.74 -18.52 -11.50
N ASN A 36 1.42 -19.52 -10.68
CA ASN A 36 0.05 -19.93 -10.38
C ASN A 36 -0.60 -19.11 -9.24
N TYR A 37 0.17 -18.27 -8.55
CA TYR A 37 -0.35 -17.46 -7.47
C TYR A 37 -0.91 -16.14 -8.01
N LYS A 38 -2.17 -15.89 -7.71
CA LYS A 38 -2.84 -14.62 -8.06
C LYS A 38 -2.44 -13.50 -7.10
N SER A 39 -2.60 -12.26 -7.51
CA SER A 39 -2.49 -11.12 -6.58
C SER A 39 -3.36 -11.33 -5.35
N PHE A 40 -2.85 -10.95 -4.19
CA PHE A 40 -3.45 -11.15 -2.86
C PHE A 40 -3.58 -12.62 -2.42
N SER A 41 -2.85 -13.53 -3.05
CA SER A 41 -2.69 -14.90 -2.55
C SER A 41 -1.34 -15.06 -1.85
N PHE A 42 -1.19 -16.16 -1.11
CA PHE A 42 0.05 -16.47 -0.42
C PHE A 42 0.39 -17.96 -0.50
N THR A 43 1.63 -18.27 -0.16
CA THR A 43 2.12 -19.62 0.06
C THR A 43 3.13 -19.63 1.20
N GLU A 44 3.45 -20.81 1.70
CA GLU A 44 4.48 -21.00 2.70
C GLU A 44 5.54 -21.96 2.19
N LYS A 45 6.82 -21.62 2.41
CA LYS A 45 7.97 -22.49 2.13
C LYS A 45 9.07 -22.25 3.15
N ASN A 46 9.59 -23.31 3.77
CA ASN A 46 10.73 -23.23 4.68
C ASN A 46 10.56 -22.20 5.81
N LYS A 47 9.36 -22.15 6.41
CA LYS A 47 8.98 -21.17 7.45
C LYS A 47 8.90 -19.71 6.95
N LEU A 48 9.00 -19.48 5.65
CA LEU A 48 8.73 -18.19 5.02
C LEU A 48 7.26 -18.14 4.62
N PHE A 49 6.60 -17.04 4.93
CA PHE A 49 5.29 -16.69 4.39
C PHE A 49 5.52 -15.76 3.21
N ILE A 50 5.06 -16.13 2.04
CA ILE A 50 5.32 -15.43 0.78
C ILE A 50 3.98 -15.03 0.19
N SER A 51 3.71 -13.74 0.12
CA SER A 51 2.48 -13.19 -0.47
C SER A 51 2.77 -12.45 -1.77
N ARG A 52 1.87 -12.60 -2.76
CA ARG A 52 1.91 -11.79 -4.00
C ARG A 52 1.19 -10.49 -3.74
N THR A 53 1.86 -9.62 -3.01
CA THR A 53 1.41 -8.30 -2.56
C THR A 53 2.55 -7.29 -2.67
N GLY A 54 2.22 -6.01 -2.57
CA GLY A 54 3.23 -4.96 -2.62
C GLY A 54 2.64 -3.57 -2.42
N TYR A 55 3.51 -2.58 -2.49
CA TYR A 55 3.18 -1.19 -2.23
C TYR A 55 3.77 -0.25 -3.29
N THR A 56 3.84 -0.72 -4.53
CA THR A 56 4.47 0.01 -5.64
C THR A 56 3.57 0.18 -6.87
N GLY A 57 2.43 -0.50 -6.89
CA GLY A 57 1.58 -0.58 -8.09
C GLY A 57 2.06 -1.56 -9.15
N GLU A 58 3.25 -2.13 -8.95
CA GLU A 58 3.83 -3.17 -9.80
C GLU A 58 3.55 -4.56 -9.22
N ASP A 59 3.78 -5.59 -10.01
CA ASP A 59 3.78 -6.96 -9.50
C ASP A 59 4.92 -7.15 -8.49
N GLY A 60 4.70 -8.02 -7.51
CA GLY A 60 5.69 -8.19 -6.49
C GLY A 60 5.29 -9.16 -5.39
N PHE A 61 6.25 -9.41 -4.52
CA PHE A 61 6.09 -10.32 -3.39
C PHE A 61 6.62 -9.69 -2.12
N GLU A 62 5.96 -10.01 -1.03
CA GLU A 62 6.41 -9.73 0.33
C GLU A 62 6.70 -11.05 1.02
N VAL A 63 7.93 -11.20 1.50
CA VAL A 63 8.42 -12.38 2.18
C VAL A 63 8.55 -12.07 3.66
N ILE A 64 7.82 -12.79 4.48
CA ILE A 64 7.84 -12.66 5.95
C ILE A 64 8.58 -13.87 6.52
N GLY A 65 9.54 -13.62 7.41
CA GLY A 65 10.34 -14.67 8.02
C GLY A 65 11.27 -14.17 9.11
N GLU A 66 12.08 -15.08 9.63
CA GLU A 66 13.12 -14.73 10.58
C GLU A 66 14.19 -13.84 9.93
N PRO A 67 14.75 -12.85 10.64
CA PRO A 67 15.71 -11.89 10.08
C PRO A 67 16.89 -12.55 9.35
N ARG A 68 17.38 -13.67 9.84
CA ARG A 68 18.51 -14.39 9.23
C ARG A 68 18.13 -14.94 7.84
N GLU A 69 16.93 -15.48 7.70
CA GLU A 69 16.46 -16.01 6.41
C GLU A 69 16.22 -14.88 5.42
N LEU A 70 15.67 -13.76 5.87
CA LEU A 70 15.47 -12.58 5.03
C LEU A 70 16.81 -11.97 4.59
N GLN A 71 17.82 -11.96 5.48
CA GLN A 71 19.17 -11.51 5.12
C GLN A 71 19.79 -12.41 4.03
N ASN A 72 19.65 -13.71 4.14
CA ASN A 72 20.12 -14.65 3.10
C ASN A 72 19.45 -14.35 1.74
N ILE A 73 18.14 -14.10 1.73
CA ILE A 73 17.42 -13.75 0.48
C ILE A 73 17.91 -12.40 -0.05
N TRP A 74 18.12 -11.40 0.81
CA TRP A 74 18.67 -10.11 0.43
C TRP A 74 20.04 -10.24 -0.23
N ASP A 75 20.95 -11.01 0.37
CA ASP A 75 22.29 -11.23 -0.14
C ASP A 75 22.27 -11.95 -1.50
N LEU A 76 21.34 -12.90 -1.69
CA LEU A 76 21.09 -13.53 -2.98
C LEU A 76 20.57 -12.55 -4.02
N CYS A 77 19.66 -11.64 -3.64
CA CYS A 77 19.18 -10.57 -4.52
C CYS A 77 20.37 -9.71 -5.00
N ILE A 78 21.20 -9.26 -4.06
CA ILE A 78 22.39 -8.46 -4.40
C ILE A 78 23.35 -9.22 -5.32
N SER A 79 23.62 -10.49 -5.03
CA SER A 79 24.52 -11.32 -5.86
C SER A 79 24.00 -11.52 -7.29
N LYS A 80 22.69 -11.45 -7.49
CA LYS A 80 22.03 -11.53 -8.79
C LYS A 80 21.80 -10.16 -9.44
N SER A 81 22.42 -9.10 -8.91
CA SER A 81 22.32 -7.73 -9.42
C SER A 81 20.89 -7.15 -9.38
N ILE A 82 20.04 -7.64 -8.47
CA ILE A 82 18.76 -7.02 -8.20
C ILE A 82 19.03 -5.77 -7.35
N PRO A 83 18.65 -4.58 -7.81
CA PRO A 83 19.03 -3.34 -7.15
C PRO A 83 18.29 -3.15 -5.82
N PRO A 84 19.00 -2.77 -4.74
CA PRO A 84 18.34 -2.35 -3.51
C PRO A 84 17.62 -1.03 -3.73
N ILE A 85 16.42 -0.90 -3.17
CA ILE A 85 15.55 0.27 -3.35
C ILE A 85 15.43 1.03 -2.04
N GLY A 86 15.71 2.33 -2.09
CA GLY A 86 15.56 3.22 -0.94
C GLY A 86 14.09 3.62 -0.68
N LEU A 87 13.79 4.01 0.57
CA LEU A 87 12.45 4.41 0.99
C LEU A 87 11.86 5.56 0.17
N GLY A 88 12.69 6.48 -0.34
CA GLY A 88 12.24 7.58 -1.19
C GLY A 88 11.66 7.09 -2.53
N ALA A 89 12.29 6.08 -3.14
CA ALA A 89 11.76 5.47 -4.37
C ALA A 89 10.45 4.73 -4.09
N ARG A 90 10.38 3.96 -3.00
CA ARG A 90 9.16 3.27 -2.56
C ARG A 90 8.02 4.27 -2.32
N ASP A 91 8.30 5.41 -1.66
CA ASP A 91 7.29 6.45 -1.42
C ASP A 91 6.82 7.10 -2.73
N THR A 92 7.70 7.34 -3.67
CA THR A 92 7.30 7.85 -5.00
C THR A 92 6.39 6.86 -5.73
N LEU A 93 6.77 5.59 -5.79
CA LEU A 93 6.01 4.56 -6.48
C LEU A 93 4.61 4.36 -5.87
N ARG A 94 4.48 4.35 -4.53
CA ARG A 94 3.16 4.22 -3.90
C ARG A 94 2.26 5.42 -4.18
N VAL A 95 2.80 6.65 -4.29
CA VAL A 95 2.02 7.85 -4.65
C VAL A 95 1.59 7.77 -6.12
N GLU A 96 2.47 7.34 -7.02
CA GLU A 96 2.14 7.09 -8.42
C GLU A 96 1.01 6.05 -8.55
N ALA A 97 1.00 5.03 -7.71
CA ALA A 97 -0.03 4.00 -7.66
C ALA A 97 -1.31 4.42 -6.89
N GLY A 98 -1.32 5.60 -6.27
CA GLY A 98 -2.46 6.06 -5.47
C GLY A 98 -2.63 5.32 -4.13
N MET A 99 -1.58 4.72 -3.60
CA MET A 99 -1.63 3.94 -2.36
C MET A 99 -1.40 4.82 -1.13
N ASN A 100 -2.26 4.69 -0.14
CA ASN A 100 -2.24 5.48 1.09
C ASN A 100 -1.06 5.13 1.99
N LEU A 101 -0.49 6.13 2.63
CA LEU A 101 0.43 5.95 3.74
C LEU A 101 -0.32 6.12 5.07
N ASN A 102 -0.28 5.08 5.91
CA ASN A 102 -0.85 5.15 7.25
C ASN A 102 -0.12 6.19 8.10
N GLY A 103 -0.87 7.01 8.81
CA GLY A 103 -0.36 8.13 9.61
C GLY A 103 -0.23 9.44 8.81
N THR A 104 -0.33 9.40 7.48
CA THR A 104 -0.24 10.56 6.59
C THR A 104 -1.52 10.75 5.76
N ASP A 105 -1.79 9.83 4.84
CA ASP A 105 -2.98 9.91 3.98
C ASP A 105 -4.24 9.39 4.68
N MET A 106 -4.07 8.55 5.67
CA MET A 106 -5.13 8.05 6.54
C MET A 106 -4.65 7.92 7.98
N THR A 107 -5.55 8.16 8.91
CA THR A 107 -5.30 8.05 10.36
C THR A 107 -6.53 7.45 11.03
N ILE A 108 -6.47 7.21 12.33
CA ILE A 108 -7.64 6.78 13.13
C ILE A 108 -8.78 7.80 13.12
N LYS A 109 -8.56 9.03 12.65
CA LYS A 109 -9.58 10.08 12.54
C LYS A 109 -10.35 10.02 11.22
N ASN A 110 -9.89 9.22 10.27
CA ASN A 110 -10.49 9.11 8.95
C ASN A 110 -11.29 7.82 8.82
N ASN A 111 -12.43 7.91 8.15
CA ASN A 111 -13.19 6.74 7.77
C ASN A 111 -12.65 6.12 6.45
N PRO A 112 -13.02 4.87 6.13
CA PRO A 112 -12.55 4.22 4.91
C PRO A 112 -12.93 4.95 3.62
N PHE A 113 -14.07 5.63 3.59
CA PHE A 113 -14.56 6.32 2.37
C PHE A 113 -13.75 7.58 2.09
N GLU A 114 -13.39 8.34 3.13
CA GLU A 114 -12.48 9.50 3.02
C GLU A 114 -11.05 9.12 2.62
N SER A 115 -10.72 7.86 2.71
CA SER A 115 -9.37 7.33 2.44
C SER A 115 -9.32 6.51 1.16
N ASN A 116 -10.36 6.58 0.32
CA ASN A 116 -10.48 5.77 -0.90
C ASN A 116 -10.35 4.25 -0.64
N LEU A 117 -10.73 3.79 0.54
CA LEU A 117 -10.72 2.39 0.98
C LEU A 117 -12.13 1.81 1.19
N GLY A 118 -13.16 2.51 0.71
CA GLY A 118 -14.54 2.04 0.84
C GLY A 118 -14.80 0.69 0.18
N TRP A 119 -13.98 0.32 -0.80
CA TRP A 119 -14.05 -0.95 -1.50
C TRP A 119 -13.66 -2.17 -0.64
N VAL A 120 -12.91 -1.97 0.45
CA VAL A 120 -12.56 -3.06 1.40
C VAL A 120 -13.68 -3.35 2.39
N VAL A 121 -14.71 -2.49 2.44
CA VAL A 121 -15.86 -2.68 3.33
C VAL A 121 -16.97 -3.38 2.56
N ASP A 122 -17.13 -4.68 2.82
CA ASP A 122 -18.15 -5.48 2.18
C ASP A 122 -19.52 -5.32 2.85
N PHE A 123 -20.47 -4.73 2.12
CA PHE A 123 -21.88 -4.63 2.49
C PHE A 123 -22.77 -5.58 1.68
N GLY A 124 -22.21 -6.41 0.81
CA GLY A 124 -22.96 -7.28 -0.10
C GLY A 124 -23.71 -8.39 0.63
N ASP A 125 -23.12 -8.93 1.69
CA ASP A 125 -23.78 -9.88 2.56
C ASP A 125 -24.56 -9.15 3.65
N VAL A 126 -25.88 -9.09 3.49
CA VAL A 126 -26.79 -8.39 4.41
C VAL A 126 -26.92 -9.09 5.76
N GLU A 127 -26.77 -10.40 5.79
CA GLU A 127 -26.88 -11.23 6.99
C GLU A 127 -25.60 -11.19 7.84
N ARG A 128 -24.49 -10.85 7.22
CA ARG A 128 -23.21 -10.74 7.92
C ARG A 128 -23.14 -9.48 8.76
N ASP A 129 -22.99 -9.67 10.07
CA ASP A 129 -22.70 -8.57 10.99
C ASP A 129 -21.19 -8.43 11.24
N PHE A 130 -20.74 -7.18 11.43
CA PHE A 130 -19.37 -6.85 11.81
C PHE A 130 -19.32 -5.54 12.60
N ILE A 131 -18.21 -5.32 13.31
CA ILE A 131 -18.06 -4.14 14.17
C ILE A 131 -18.25 -2.87 13.36
N ALA A 132 -19.13 -1.99 13.84
CA ALA A 132 -19.48 -0.69 13.28
C ALA A 132 -20.20 -0.72 11.91
N LYS A 133 -20.81 -1.83 11.48
CA LYS A 133 -21.51 -1.95 10.20
C LYS A 133 -22.54 -0.83 10.00
N GLU A 134 -23.43 -0.61 10.96
CA GLU A 134 -24.48 0.42 10.88
C GLU A 134 -23.90 1.83 10.78
N ASN A 135 -22.90 2.13 11.60
CA ASN A 135 -22.22 3.42 11.57
C ASN A 135 -21.52 3.67 10.22
N LEU A 136 -20.90 2.64 9.65
CA LEU A 136 -20.25 2.76 8.35
C LEU A 136 -21.26 2.94 7.21
N ILE A 137 -22.44 2.33 7.29
CA ILE A 137 -23.53 2.58 6.33
C ILE A 137 -23.97 4.04 6.38
N GLU A 138 -24.14 4.61 7.57
CA GLU A 138 -24.51 6.00 7.73
C GLU A 138 -23.40 6.96 7.27
N ILE A 139 -22.15 6.70 7.64
CA ILE A 139 -20.98 7.46 7.19
C ILE A 139 -20.90 7.45 5.67
N LYS A 140 -21.09 6.29 5.02
CA LYS A 140 -21.08 6.18 3.55
C LYS A 140 -22.09 7.08 2.88
N LYS A 141 -23.30 7.18 3.45
CA LYS A 141 -24.37 8.06 2.91
C LYS A 141 -24.04 9.55 3.04
N ASN A 142 -23.30 9.92 4.09
CA ASN A 142 -23.00 11.30 4.46
C ASN A 142 -21.56 11.70 4.17
N ASN A 143 -20.78 10.83 3.50
CA ASN A 143 -19.37 11.13 3.21
C ASN A 143 -19.25 12.35 2.30
N ARG A 144 -18.45 13.32 2.72
CA ARG A 144 -18.23 14.58 2.00
C ARG A 144 -16.79 14.78 1.57
N LEU A 145 -15.86 14.00 2.13
CA LEU A 145 -14.43 14.10 1.82
C LEU A 145 -13.98 12.91 0.98
N ASN A 146 -13.11 13.19 0.03
CA ASN A 146 -12.55 12.19 -0.86
C ASN A 146 -11.03 12.34 -0.90
N LEU A 147 -10.32 11.22 -0.93
CA LEU A 147 -8.89 11.21 -1.23
C LEU A 147 -8.73 11.02 -2.74
N VAL A 148 -8.05 11.95 -3.37
CA VAL A 148 -7.86 11.98 -4.84
C VAL A 148 -6.40 12.15 -5.20
N GLY A 149 -6.02 11.66 -6.38
CA GLY A 149 -4.74 11.99 -6.99
C GLY A 149 -4.75 13.42 -7.55
N VAL A 150 -3.67 14.16 -7.33
CA VAL A 150 -3.49 15.52 -7.84
C VAL A 150 -2.19 15.65 -8.61
N LEU A 151 -2.24 16.43 -9.68
CA LEU A 151 -1.11 16.78 -10.53
C LEU A 151 -0.88 18.29 -10.45
N LEU A 152 0.38 18.70 -10.23
CA LEU A 152 0.75 20.10 -10.32
C LEU A 152 1.02 20.45 -11.78
N ASP A 153 0.26 21.39 -12.31
CA ASP A 153 0.51 21.97 -13.60
C ASP A 153 1.36 23.25 -13.44
N GLY A 154 2.64 23.09 -13.64
CA GLY A 154 3.60 24.17 -13.46
C GLY A 154 4.85 23.74 -12.67
N LYS A 155 5.65 24.73 -12.25
CA LYS A 155 6.89 24.52 -11.50
C LYS A 155 6.58 24.36 -10.00
N GLY A 156 7.23 23.42 -9.37
CA GLY A 156 7.13 23.19 -7.94
C GLY A 156 7.02 21.71 -7.57
N ILE A 157 6.97 21.45 -6.29
CA ILE A 157 6.77 20.09 -5.75
C ILE A 157 5.67 20.14 -4.71
N LEU A 158 4.64 19.32 -4.90
CA LEU A 158 3.60 19.12 -3.90
C LEU A 158 4.18 18.50 -2.63
N ARG A 159 3.71 18.95 -1.48
CA ARG A 159 4.10 18.45 -0.17
C ARG A 159 2.87 18.34 0.73
N GLY A 160 2.89 17.36 1.64
CA GLY A 160 1.85 17.26 2.66
C GLY A 160 1.68 18.55 3.45
N GLY A 161 0.44 18.88 3.81
CA GLY A 161 0.07 20.09 4.52
C GLY A 161 -0.20 21.31 3.62
N GLN A 162 0.06 21.23 2.32
CA GLN A 162 -0.31 22.32 1.40
C GLN A 162 -1.81 22.36 1.18
N LYS A 163 -2.38 23.57 1.19
CA LYS A 163 -3.81 23.78 0.95
C LYS A 163 -4.13 23.74 -0.54
N ILE A 164 -5.28 23.19 -0.86
CA ILE A 164 -5.91 23.26 -2.16
C ILE A 164 -7.15 24.14 -1.98
N ILE A 165 -7.19 25.24 -2.71
CA ILE A 165 -8.29 26.19 -2.64
C ILE A 165 -8.90 26.33 -4.03
N LYS A 166 -10.20 26.17 -4.11
CA LYS A 166 -10.97 26.42 -5.34
C LYS A 166 -12.37 26.92 -4.95
N ASP A 167 -12.70 28.12 -5.40
CA ASP A 167 -14.00 28.75 -5.12
C ASP A 167 -14.32 28.69 -3.61
N ASP A 168 -15.34 27.94 -3.23
CA ASP A 168 -15.85 27.82 -1.86
C ASP A 168 -15.31 26.58 -1.13
N PHE A 169 -14.40 25.79 -1.72
CA PHE A 169 -13.85 24.63 -1.04
C PHE A 169 -12.37 24.75 -0.71
N GLU A 170 -12.01 24.21 0.45
CA GLU A 170 -10.64 24.03 0.89
C GLU A 170 -10.36 22.53 1.09
N GLY A 171 -9.25 22.05 0.54
CA GLY A 171 -8.71 20.72 0.73
C GLY A 171 -7.24 20.79 1.15
N GLU A 172 -6.64 19.64 1.36
CA GLU A 172 -5.25 19.53 1.79
C GLU A 172 -4.53 18.41 1.04
N VAL A 173 -3.31 18.69 0.58
CA VAL A 173 -2.38 17.68 0.09
C VAL A 173 -1.91 16.84 1.28
N THR A 174 -2.16 15.55 1.25
CA THR A 174 -1.72 14.62 2.30
C THR A 174 -0.33 14.05 2.01
N SER A 175 -0.05 13.73 0.75
CA SER A 175 1.25 13.25 0.27
C SER A 175 1.61 13.94 -1.03
N GLY A 176 2.89 14.23 -1.23
CA GLY A 176 3.35 14.85 -2.47
C GLY A 176 4.80 14.52 -2.78
N THR A 177 5.09 14.26 -4.06
CA THR A 177 6.42 13.93 -4.57
C THR A 177 6.58 14.38 -6.01
N PHE A 178 7.78 14.22 -6.56
CA PHE A 178 8.02 14.31 -7.99
C PHE A 178 8.02 12.91 -8.60
N SER A 179 7.18 12.68 -9.61
CA SER A 179 7.18 11.44 -10.38
C SER A 179 8.21 11.51 -11.50
N PRO A 180 9.27 10.71 -11.47
CA PRO A 180 10.21 10.60 -12.57
C PRO A 180 9.56 10.05 -13.86
N TYR A 181 8.59 9.16 -13.70
CA TYR A 181 7.85 8.56 -14.82
C TYR A 181 6.98 9.59 -15.53
N MET A 182 6.16 10.33 -14.78
CA MET A 182 5.26 11.34 -15.32
C MET A 182 5.96 12.68 -15.61
N LYS A 183 7.19 12.88 -15.08
CA LYS A 183 7.96 14.13 -15.14
C LYS A 183 7.17 15.33 -14.59
N LYS A 184 6.34 15.07 -13.60
CA LYS A 184 5.47 16.07 -12.94
C LYS A 184 5.48 15.87 -11.43
N SER A 185 5.14 16.91 -10.70
CA SER A 185 4.81 16.78 -9.30
C SER A 185 3.42 16.21 -9.14
N ILE A 186 3.31 15.17 -8.35
CA ILE A 186 2.08 14.44 -8.06
C ILE A 186 1.83 14.37 -6.56
N GLY A 187 0.60 14.12 -6.18
CA GLY A 187 0.27 13.95 -4.76
C GLY A 187 -1.07 13.26 -4.55
N LEU A 188 -1.34 12.97 -3.30
CA LEU A 188 -2.66 12.62 -2.81
C LEU A 188 -3.20 13.81 -2.03
N ALA A 189 -4.49 14.07 -2.16
CA ALA A 189 -5.14 15.19 -1.48
C ALA A 189 -6.53 14.80 -0.99
N ARG A 190 -6.90 15.32 0.16
CA ARG A 190 -8.26 15.19 0.70
C ARG A 190 -9.03 16.45 0.38
N ILE A 191 -10.11 16.27 -0.35
CA ILE A 191 -10.99 17.35 -0.82
C ILE A 191 -12.45 17.03 -0.52
N PRO A 192 -13.33 18.03 -0.39
CA PRO A 192 -14.79 17.85 -0.35
C PRO A 192 -15.37 17.18 -1.58
#